data_2d408b98f85db2ea8a3d6d8ea1bea0e9
#
_entry.id   2d408b98f85db2ea8a3d6d8ea1bea0e9
#
_cell.length_a   1.000
_cell.length_b   1.000
_cell.length_c   1.000
_cell.angle_alpha   90.00
_cell.angle_beta   90.00
_cell.angle_gamma   90.00
#
_symmetry.space_group_name_H-M   'P 1'
#
loop_
_entity.id
_entity.type
_entity.pdbx_description
1 polymer ?
#
loop_
_entity_poly.entity_id
_entity_poly.type
_entity_poly.pdbx_seq_one_letter_code
_entity_poly.pdbx_strand_id
1 'polypeptide(L)'
;PMNSVLATTLSSVYLAMRHIFPEVPISAGAFEPLIVKRPEGTFLDAKYPRPVSGCAAEVSQRIAEAVFAGMVQALPEKVTAAPAGSSGNFALGGNDPARGRDYVMYQISGGGY
;
A
#
# COMPACT_ATOMS: atom_id res chain seq x y z
N PRO A 1 7.24 -2.75 -10.67
CA PRO A 1 6.11 -1.89 -11.05
C PRO A 1 5.25 -1.54 -9.86
N MET A 2 5.24 -0.28 -9.52
CA MET A 2 4.73 0.27 -8.26
C MET A 2 3.40 1.02 -8.49
N ASN A 3 2.48 0.44 -9.28
CA ASN A 3 1.19 1.05 -9.51
C ASN A 3 0.14 0.49 -8.54
N SER A 4 -0.86 1.31 -8.21
CA SER A 4 -2.03 0.91 -7.44
C SER A 4 -3.29 0.94 -8.29
N VAL A 5 -4.21 0.07 -7.99
CA VAL A 5 -5.57 0.12 -8.51
C VAL A 5 -6.46 0.96 -7.61
N LEU A 6 -7.56 1.47 -8.15
CA LEU A 6 -8.49 2.33 -7.41
C LEU A 6 -8.91 1.73 -6.06
N ALA A 7 -9.26 0.45 -6.05
CA ALA A 7 -9.71 -0.23 -4.83
C ALA A 7 -8.64 -0.20 -3.72
N THR A 8 -7.37 -0.50 -4.06
CA THR A 8 -6.26 -0.45 -3.09
C THR A 8 -6.00 0.98 -2.62
N THR A 9 -6.04 1.95 -3.52
CA THR A 9 -5.85 3.36 -3.15
C THR A 9 -6.92 3.84 -2.17
N LEU A 10 -8.19 3.56 -2.44
CA LEU A 10 -9.29 3.94 -1.55
C LEU A 10 -9.20 3.22 -0.21
N SER A 11 -8.98 1.90 -0.21
CA SER A 11 -8.87 1.12 1.03
C SER A 11 -7.70 1.56 1.90
N SER A 12 -6.59 2.00 1.30
CA SER A 12 -5.43 2.52 2.05
C SER A 12 -5.74 3.84 2.74
N VAL A 13 -6.47 4.74 2.09
CA VAL A 13 -6.96 5.98 2.71
C VAL A 13 -7.94 5.67 3.85
N TYR A 14 -8.88 4.75 3.62
CA TYR A 14 -9.86 4.35 4.63
C TYR A 14 -9.21 3.69 5.84
N LEU A 15 -8.19 2.84 5.60
CA LEU A 15 -7.40 2.24 6.68
C LEU A 15 -6.71 3.29 7.53
N ALA A 16 -6.06 4.28 6.91
CA ALA A 16 -5.39 5.36 7.62
C ALA A 16 -6.39 6.19 8.45
N MET A 17 -7.53 6.55 7.88
CA MET A 17 -8.58 7.28 8.60
C MET A 17 -9.16 6.45 9.75
N ARG A 18 -9.33 5.14 9.55
CA ARG A 18 -9.77 4.22 10.59
C ARG A 18 -8.76 4.09 11.73
N HIS A 19 -7.48 4.19 11.44
CA HIS A 19 -6.44 4.23 12.46
C HIS A 19 -6.52 5.51 13.31
N ILE A 20 -6.74 6.66 12.67
CA ILE A 20 -6.84 7.96 13.33
C ILE A 20 -8.13 8.08 14.16
N PHE A 21 -9.22 7.49 13.69
CA PHE A 21 -10.56 7.53 14.33
C PHE A 21 -11.07 6.11 14.62
N PRO A 22 -10.44 5.37 15.54
CA PRO A 22 -10.79 3.98 15.83
C PRO A 22 -12.19 3.83 16.44
N GLU A 23 -12.74 4.87 17.01
CA GLU A 23 -14.08 4.93 17.62
C GLU A 23 -15.23 4.92 16.58
N VAL A 24 -14.96 5.28 15.31
CA VAL A 24 -15.98 5.31 14.27
C VAL A 24 -16.26 3.89 13.77
N PRO A 25 -17.50 3.40 13.79
CA PRO A 25 -17.84 2.07 13.29
C PRO A 25 -17.49 1.88 11.80
N ILE A 26 -17.03 0.68 11.43
CA ILE A 26 -16.74 0.36 10.03
C ILE A 26 -18.06 0.20 9.27
N SER A 27 -18.36 1.14 8.42
CA SER A 27 -19.55 1.12 7.55
C SER A 27 -19.31 2.00 6.32
N ALA A 28 -20.09 1.81 5.27
CA ALA A 28 -20.02 2.67 4.09
C ALA A 28 -20.27 4.15 4.43
N GLY A 29 -21.21 4.43 5.34
CA GLY A 29 -21.52 5.79 5.79
C GLY A 29 -20.36 6.47 6.53
N ALA A 30 -19.49 5.72 7.21
CA ALA A 30 -18.32 6.29 7.87
C ALA A 30 -17.32 6.90 6.86
N PHE A 31 -17.27 6.38 5.65
CA PHE A 31 -16.37 6.83 4.60
C PHE A 31 -16.99 7.78 3.59
N GLU A 32 -18.31 7.98 3.65
CA GLU A 32 -19.05 8.87 2.74
C GLU A 32 -18.51 10.32 2.71
N PRO A 33 -18.09 10.93 3.84
CA PRO A 33 -17.53 12.28 3.82
C PRO A 33 -16.14 12.36 3.18
N LEU A 34 -15.47 11.23 2.92
CA LEU A 34 -14.11 11.21 2.41
C LEU A 34 -14.08 11.28 0.88
N ILE A 35 -13.71 12.44 0.36
CA ILE A 35 -13.54 12.65 -1.08
C ILE A 35 -12.08 12.44 -1.46
N VAL A 36 -11.76 11.27 -2.01
CA VAL A 36 -10.42 10.94 -2.47
C VAL A 36 -10.24 11.39 -3.93
N LYS A 37 -9.51 12.48 -4.12
CA LYS A 37 -9.15 12.96 -5.47
C LYS A 37 -7.91 12.21 -5.95
N ARG A 38 -8.00 11.53 -7.08
CA ARG A 38 -6.89 10.85 -7.74
C ARG A 38 -6.98 11.10 -9.26
N PRO A 39 -5.88 11.43 -9.93
CA PRO A 39 -5.90 11.51 -11.38
C PRO A 39 -6.00 10.10 -11.98
N GLU A 40 -6.95 9.88 -12.85
CA GLU A 40 -7.15 8.61 -13.55
C GLU A 40 -5.96 8.28 -14.46
N GLY A 41 -5.59 7.01 -14.56
CA GLY A 41 -4.46 6.56 -15.37
C GLY A 41 -3.08 6.83 -14.76
N THR A 42 -3.00 7.42 -13.57
CA THR A 42 -1.75 7.58 -12.82
C THR A 42 -1.41 6.33 -12.02
N PHE A 43 -0.29 6.38 -11.27
CA PHE A 43 0.12 5.25 -10.45
C PHE A 43 -0.85 4.96 -9.26
N LEU A 44 -1.73 5.90 -8.89
CA LEU A 44 -2.75 5.74 -7.85
C LEU A 44 -4.08 5.18 -8.38
N ASP A 45 -4.29 5.19 -9.68
CA ASP A 45 -5.48 4.65 -10.35
C ASP A 45 -5.06 4.11 -11.72
N ALA A 46 -4.18 3.12 -11.68
CA ALA A 46 -3.60 2.53 -12.89
C ALA A 46 -4.63 1.75 -13.70
N LYS A 47 -4.61 1.93 -15.00
CA LYS A 47 -5.47 1.22 -15.95
C LYS A 47 -4.70 0.10 -16.64
N TYR A 48 -5.45 -0.91 -17.06
CA TYR A 48 -4.90 -2.00 -17.88
C TYR A 48 -4.17 -1.41 -19.13
N PRO A 49 -3.01 -1.93 -19.52
CA PRO A 49 -2.29 -3.12 -19.03
C PRO A 49 -1.16 -2.81 -18.01
N ARG A 50 -1.23 -1.75 -17.23
CA ARG A 50 -0.17 -1.40 -16.28
C ARG A 50 -0.03 -2.46 -15.19
N PRO A 51 1.22 -2.89 -14.86
CA PRO A 51 1.45 -3.88 -13.83
C PRO A 51 1.17 -3.30 -12.44
N VAL A 52 0.51 -4.07 -11.57
CA VAL A 52 0.04 -3.65 -10.24
C VAL A 52 0.44 -4.60 -9.12
N SER A 53 1.42 -5.49 -9.36
CA SER A 53 1.82 -6.51 -8.37
C SER A 53 2.28 -5.93 -7.03
N GLY A 54 2.89 -4.74 -7.03
CA GLY A 54 3.35 -4.06 -5.82
C GLY A 54 2.27 -3.21 -5.12
N CYS A 55 1.02 -3.21 -5.58
CA CYS A 55 0.02 -2.29 -5.04
C CYS A 55 -0.27 -2.51 -3.55
N ALA A 56 -0.43 -3.75 -3.12
CA ALA A 56 -0.75 -4.08 -1.73
C ALA A 56 0.50 -4.09 -0.82
N ALA A 57 1.63 -4.58 -1.34
CA ALA A 57 2.84 -4.75 -0.54
C ALA A 57 3.63 -3.45 -0.32
N GLU A 58 3.51 -2.50 -1.25
CA GLU A 58 4.33 -1.29 -1.28
C GLU A 58 3.48 -0.02 -1.28
N VAL A 59 2.64 0.16 -2.32
CA VAL A 59 1.95 1.43 -2.55
C VAL A 59 0.89 1.70 -1.49
N SER A 60 0.17 0.67 -1.01
CA SER A 60 -0.87 0.83 0.01
C SER A 60 -0.31 1.42 1.32
N GLN A 61 0.84 0.95 1.77
CA GLN A 61 1.50 1.44 2.97
C GLN A 61 1.93 2.91 2.80
N ARG A 62 2.50 3.25 1.64
CA ARG A 62 2.90 4.64 1.34
C ARG A 62 1.72 5.60 1.24
N ILE A 63 0.57 5.14 0.75
CA ILE A 63 -0.65 5.95 0.75
C ILE A 63 -1.11 6.24 2.19
N ALA A 64 -1.14 5.22 3.04
CA ALA A 64 -1.51 5.40 4.45
C ALA A 64 -0.55 6.36 5.17
N GLU A 65 0.76 6.22 4.96
CA GLU A 65 1.77 7.13 5.50
C GLU A 65 1.59 8.58 5.02
N ALA A 66 1.25 8.77 3.74
CA ALA A 66 0.98 10.10 3.20
C ALA A 66 -0.24 10.75 3.86
N VAL A 67 -1.28 9.97 4.18
CA VAL A 67 -2.43 10.44 4.95
C VAL A 67 -1.99 10.82 6.37
N PHE A 68 -1.22 9.98 7.05
CA PHE A 68 -0.68 10.28 8.39
C PHE A 68 0.19 11.54 8.39
N ALA A 69 1.07 11.69 7.42
CA ALA A 69 1.91 12.88 7.28
C ALA A 69 1.09 14.17 7.08
N GLY A 70 -0.04 14.08 6.38
CA GLY A 70 -0.98 15.21 6.25
C GLY A 70 -1.73 15.51 7.55
N MET A 71 -2.10 14.47 8.29
CA MET A 71 -2.91 14.61 9.51
C MET A 71 -2.10 14.97 10.76
N VAL A 72 -0.79 14.72 10.77
CA VAL A 72 0.06 14.98 11.95
C VAL A 72 0.06 16.45 12.38
N GLN A 73 -0.15 17.36 11.45
CA GLN A 73 -0.23 18.80 11.78
C GLN A 73 -1.50 19.18 12.54
N ALA A 74 -2.59 18.46 12.30
CA ALA A 74 -3.88 18.73 12.93
C ALA A 74 -4.15 17.86 14.17
N LEU A 75 -3.66 16.62 14.16
CA LEU A 75 -3.94 15.60 15.18
C LEU A 75 -2.66 14.81 15.51
N PRO A 76 -1.60 15.48 16.02
CA PRO A 76 -0.32 14.82 16.29
C PRO A 76 -0.42 13.65 17.27
N GLU A 77 -1.35 13.70 18.21
CA GLU A 77 -1.57 12.68 19.24
C GLU A 77 -2.26 11.41 18.72
N LYS A 78 -2.85 11.47 17.51
CA LYS A 78 -3.56 10.35 16.88
C LYS A 78 -2.78 9.67 15.77
N VAL A 79 -1.60 10.20 15.42
CA VAL A 79 -0.78 9.68 14.32
C VAL A 79 0.44 8.96 14.88
N THR A 80 0.66 7.73 14.41
CA THR A 80 1.84 6.93 14.79
C THR A 80 3.07 7.32 13.96
N ALA A 81 4.25 6.89 14.43
CA ALA A 81 5.47 7.01 13.65
C ALA A 81 5.37 6.23 12.32
N ALA A 82 6.06 6.72 11.30
CA ALA A 82 6.10 6.07 10.00
C ALA A 82 6.80 4.70 10.11
N PRO A 83 6.20 3.63 9.54
CA PRO A 83 6.84 2.32 9.43
C PRO A 83 7.85 2.30 8.27
N ALA A 84 8.47 1.14 8.03
CA ALA A 84 9.34 0.93 6.86
C ALA A 84 8.62 1.18 5.52
N GLY A 85 7.29 0.99 5.50
CA GLY A 85 6.42 1.26 4.35
C GLY A 85 6.65 0.32 3.16
N SER A 86 7.23 -0.84 3.41
CA SER A 86 7.53 -1.86 2.42
C SER A 86 7.49 -3.24 3.05
N SER A 87 7.09 -4.25 2.27
CA SER A 87 7.17 -5.65 2.68
C SER A 87 8.49 -6.32 2.33
N GLY A 88 9.47 -5.57 1.80
CA GLY A 88 10.81 -6.08 1.52
C GLY A 88 10.82 -7.26 0.55
N ASN A 89 10.47 -7.02 -0.70
CA ASN A 89 10.46 -8.06 -1.73
C ASN A 89 11.84 -8.28 -2.34
N PHE A 90 12.23 -9.53 -2.53
CA PHE A 90 13.38 -9.85 -3.38
C PHE A 90 13.10 -11.07 -4.27
N ALA A 91 13.73 -11.09 -5.40
CA ALA A 91 13.69 -12.22 -6.33
C ALA A 91 15.10 -12.64 -6.71
N LEU A 92 15.34 -13.93 -6.71
CA LEU A 92 16.59 -14.55 -7.13
C LEU A 92 16.26 -15.64 -8.15
N GLY A 93 17.00 -15.68 -9.25
CA GLY A 93 16.85 -16.72 -10.25
C GLY A 93 18.17 -17.11 -10.86
N GLY A 94 18.22 -18.27 -11.45
CA GLY A 94 19.40 -18.80 -12.08
C GLY A 94 19.18 -20.20 -12.64
N ASN A 95 20.27 -20.82 -13.08
CA ASN A 95 20.27 -22.22 -13.50
C ASN A 95 20.76 -23.09 -12.34
N ASP A 96 20.04 -24.17 -12.04
CA ASP A 96 20.45 -25.21 -11.10
C ASP A 96 21.18 -26.32 -11.88
N PRO A 97 22.52 -26.38 -11.83
CA PRO A 97 23.26 -27.36 -12.62
C PRO A 97 23.05 -28.80 -12.11
N ALA A 98 22.68 -28.99 -10.84
CA ALA A 98 22.43 -30.32 -10.28
C ALA A 98 21.09 -30.90 -10.78
N ARG A 99 20.14 -30.04 -11.12
CA ARG A 99 18.80 -30.45 -11.62
C ARG A 99 18.63 -30.19 -13.11
N GLY A 100 19.58 -29.53 -13.76
CA GLY A 100 19.55 -29.18 -15.18
C GLY A 100 18.37 -28.30 -15.60
N ARG A 101 17.91 -27.42 -14.71
CA ARG A 101 16.75 -26.57 -14.95
C ARG A 101 16.93 -25.17 -14.34
N ASP A 102 16.23 -24.21 -14.91
CA ASP A 102 16.17 -22.87 -14.34
C ASP A 102 15.25 -22.84 -13.11
N TYR A 103 15.57 -21.98 -12.18
CA TYR A 103 14.75 -21.70 -10.99
C TYR A 103 14.55 -20.22 -10.80
N VAL A 104 13.44 -19.89 -10.16
CA VAL A 104 13.16 -18.57 -9.62
C VAL A 104 12.68 -18.75 -8.17
N MET A 105 13.24 -17.97 -7.27
CA MET A 105 12.77 -17.83 -5.89
C MET A 105 12.30 -16.39 -5.70
N TYR A 106 11.09 -16.23 -5.20
CA TYR A 106 10.54 -14.96 -4.81
C TYR A 106 10.20 -15.02 -3.33
N GLN A 107 10.69 -14.04 -2.58
CA GLN A 107 10.50 -13.96 -1.13
C GLN A 107 9.91 -12.60 -0.77
N ILE A 108 8.87 -12.61 0.07
CA ILE A 108 8.37 -11.44 0.77
C ILE A 108 8.85 -11.56 2.20
N SER A 109 9.68 -10.64 2.65
CA SER A 109 10.02 -10.54 4.07
C SER A 109 8.94 -9.74 4.80
N GLY A 110 8.64 -10.10 6.04
CA GLY A 110 7.74 -9.32 6.88
C GLY A 110 8.23 -7.88 7.01
N GLY A 111 7.33 -6.90 7.01
CA GLY A 111 7.67 -5.51 7.26
C GLY A 111 8.20 -5.29 8.68
N GLY A 112 8.76 -4.13 8.94
CA GLY A 112 9.20 -3.74 10.28
C GLY A 112 10.72 -3.74 10.45
N TYR A 113 11.42 -3.21 9.48
CA TYR A 113 12.84 -2.90 9.59
C TYR A 113 13.04 -1.55 10.28
#